data_fbe78fea04c17941d2d9d56e4c580ea7
#
_entry.id   fbe78fea04c17941d2d9d56e4c580ea7
#
_cell.length_a   1.000
_cell.length_b   1.000
_cell.length_c   1.000
_cell.angle_alpha   90.00
_cell.angle_beta   90.00
_cell.angle_gamma   90.00
#
_symmetry.space_group_name_H-M   'P 1'
#
loop_
_entity.id
_entity.type
_entity.pdbx_description
1 polymer ?
#
loop_
_entity_poly.entity_id
_entity_poly.type
_entity_poly.pdbx_seq_one_letter_code
_entity_poly.pdbx_strand_id
1 'polypeptide(L)'
;VSRLSPAEHTVIPDRIVAGTYLCAAAMTRGELILTRCEPSHMTGFLPVLESMGCRIYPYGGGKLYVNCPRRLNAPPTIRTMPYPGFPTDIQALFTAVCSAAEGTAVFVETIFENRYRHIPELIRLGASIKVEGRVAVVQGVEQLSGAKLCAGELRGGAALVTAALAAEGTSEI
;
A
#
# COMPACT_ATOMS: atom_id res chain seq x y z
N VAL A 1 -24.85 21.81 23.09
CA VAL A 1 -24.86 20.54 23.84
C VAL A 1 -25.06 20.90 25.29
N SER A 2 -26.21 20.58 25.87
CA SER A 2 -26.59 20.99 27.22
C SER A 2 -26.04 20.05 28.31
N ARG A 3 -25.68 18.81 27.96
CA ARG A 3 -25.12 17.82 28.88
C ARG A 3 -24.34 16.74 28.13
N LEU A 4 -23.16 16.36 28.60
CA LEU A 4 -22.40 15.21 28.16
C LEU A 4 -22.74 14.02 29.06
N SER A 5 -22.92 12.83 28.49
CA SER A 5 -23.15 11.56 29.20
C SER A 5 -21.93 10.67 29.04
N PRO A 6 -21.61 9.83 30.04
CA PRO A 6 -20.61 8.78 29.87
C PRO A 6 -20.99 7.88 28.68
N ALA A 7 -19.98 7.47 27.92
CA ALA A 7 -20.14 6.50 26.81
C ALA A 7 -19.02 5.48 26.87
N GLU A 8 -19.34 4.23 26.53
CA GLU A 8 -18.39 3.15 26.35
C GLU A 8 -18.25 2.89 24.86
N HIS A 9 -17.03 2.81 24.34
CA HIS A 9 -16.78 2.61 22.93
C HIS A 9 -15.55 1.73 22.72
N THR A 10 -15.67 0.75 21.81
CA THR A 10 -14.54 -0.05 21.33
C THR A 10 -14.02 0.55 20.03
N VAL A 11 -12.73 0.87 19.98
CA VAL A 11 -12.10 1.40 18.78
C VAL A 11 -12.11 0.36 17.67
N ILE A 12 -12.51 0.77 16.47
CA ILE A 12 -12.53 -0.11 15.30
C ILE A 12 -11.10 -0.48 14.86
N PRO A 13 -10.89 -1.64 14.19
CA PRO A 13 -9.61 -2.01 13.64
C PRO A 13 -9.09 -0.98 12.62
N ASP A 14 -7.78 -0.72 12.66
CA ASP A 14 -7.13 0.20 11.73
C ASP A 14 -6.92 -0.47 10.36
N ARG A 15 -7.70 -0.04 9.36
CA ARG A 15 -7.61 -0.52 7.99
C ARG A 15 -6.29 -0.16 7.29
N ILE A 16 -5.60 0.91 7.73
CA ILE A 16 -4.34 1.35 7.13
C ILE A 16 -3.20 0.46 7.60
N VAL A 17 -3.18 0.11 8.89
CA VAL A 17 -2.25 -0.90 9.41
C VAL A 17 -2.47 -2.24 8.72
N ALA A 18 -3.72 -2.70 8.59
CA ALA A 18 -4.04 -3.91 7.85
C ALA A 18 -3.52 -3.85 6.40
N GLY A 19 -3.80 -2.75 5.69
CA GLY A 19 -3.31 -2.52 4.33
C GLY A 19 -1.79 -2.52 4.21
N THR A 20 -1.07 -2.03 5.22
CA THR A 20 0.40 -2.07 5.27
C THR A 20 0.92 -3.51 5.25
N TYR A 21 0.38 -4.39 6.10
CA TYR A 21 0.75 -5.81 6.11
C TYR A 21 0.35 -6.54 4.83
N LEU A 22 -0.79 -6.18 4.23
CA LEU A 22 -1.21 -6.72 2.93
C LEU A 22 -0.21 -6.35 1.82
N CYS A 23 0.23 -5.09 1.79
CA CYS A 23 1.26 -4.64 0.84
C CYS A 23 2.61 -5.32 1.09
N ALA A 24 2.99 -5.56 2.35
CA ALA A 24 4.21 -6.31 2.68
C ALA A 24 4.13 -7.76 2.17
N ALA A 25 2.99 -8.45 2.36
CA ALA A 25 2.78 -9.78 1.79
C ALA A 25 2.83 -9.77 0.26
N ALA A 26 2.24 -8.74 -0.38
CA ALA A 26 2.28 -8.55 -1.81
C ALA A 26 3.70 -8.39 -2.35
N MET A 27 4.53 -7.58 -1.68
CA MET A 27 5.92 -7.34 -2.05
C MET A 27 6.81 -8.58 -1.89
N THR A 28 6.61 -9.32 -0.81
CA THR A 28 7.44 -10.51 -0.49
C THR A 28 6.95 -11.79 -1.14
N ARG A 29 5.87 -11.72 -1.94
CA ARG A 29 5.19 -12.91 -2.53
C ARG A 29 4.83 -13.94 -1.47
N GLY A 30 4.44 -13.43 -0.30
CA GLY A 30 4.18 -14.23 0.89
C GLY A 30 2.70 -14.52 1.12
N GLU A 31 2.46 -15.17 2.24
CA GLU A 31 1.11 -15.38 2.76
C GLU A 31 1.02 -14.97 4.22
N LEU A 32 -0.16 -14.55 4.64
CA LEU A 32 -0.43 -14.20 6.02
C LEU A 32 -1.91 -14.32 6.38
N ILE A 33 -2.18 -14.43 7.67
CA ILE A 33 -3.51 -14.27 8.24
C ILE A 33 -3.52 -13.01 9.10
N LEU A 34 -4.28 -12.01 8.68
CA LEU A 34 -4.59 -10.87 9.53
C LEU A 34 -5.70 -11.26 10.51
N THR A 35 -5.55 -10.91 11.76
CA THR A 35 -6.55 -11.08 12.80
C THR A 35 -7.01 -9.73 13.33
N ARG A 36 -8.21 -9.67 13.89
CA ARG A 36 -8.80 -8.42 14.40
C ARG A 36 -8.83 -7.31 13.34
N CYS A 37 -9.19 -7.66 12.11
CA CYS A 37 -9.41 -6.71 11.02
C CYS A 37 -10.87 -6.73 10.58
N GLU A 38 -11.30 -5.67 9.89
CA GLU A 38 -12.66 -5.55 9.35
C GLU A 38 -12.57 -5.37 7.82
N PRO A 39 -12.76 -6.44 7.04
CA PRO A 39 -12.66 -6.40 5.58
C PRO A 39 -13.61 -5.38 4.93
N SER A 40 -14.78 -5.14 5.52
CA SER A 40 -15.75 -4.16 5.01
C SER A 40 -15.23 -2.71 5.04
N HIS A 41 -14.22 -2.42 5.88
CA HIS A 41 -13.54 -1.12 5.91
C HIS A 41 -12.46 -0.97 4.82
N MET A 42 -12.15 -2.04 4.10
CA MET A 42 -11.05 -2.10 3.13
C MET A 42 -11.53 -2.25 1.69
N THR A 43 -12.82 -2.03 1.43
CA THR A 43 -13.45 -2.18 0.10
C THR A 43 -12.83 -1.28 -0.97
N GLY A 44 -12.18 -0.18 -0.59
CA GLY A 44 -11.53 0.73 -1.51
C GLY A 44 -10.22 0.18 -2.11
N PHE A 45 -9.56 -0.83 -1.50
CA PHE A 45 -8.26 -1.31 -1.98
C PHE A 45 -8.10 -2.84 -2.02
N LEU A 46 -8.89 -3.64 -1.29
CA LEU A 46 -8.82 -5.10 -1.41
C LEU A 46 -9.09 -5.59 -2.84
N PRO A 47 -10.14 -5.09 -3.55
CA PRO A 47 -10.38 -5.50 -4.93
C PRO A 47 -9.23 -5.15 -5.89
N VAL A 48 -8.47 -4.09 -5.58
CA VAL A 48 -7.29 -3.72 -6.37
C VAL A 48 -6.20 -4.78 -6.20
N LEU A 49 -5.88 -5.20 -4.95
CA LEU A 49 -4.92 -6.28 -4.70
C LEU A 49 -5.36 -7.61 -5.35
N GLU A 50 -6.65 -7.94 -5.29
CA GLU A 50 -7.20 -9.13 -5.97
C GLU A 50 -7.01 -9.05 -7.48
N SER A 51 -7.29 -7.89 -8.10
CA SER A 51 -7.09 -7.67 -9.53
C SER A 51 -5.62 -7.76 -9.94
N MET A 52 -4.69 -7.46 -9.03
CA MET A 52 -3.25 -7.61 -9.22
C MET A 52 -2.79 -9.07 -9.14
N GLY A 53 -3.62 -9.98 -8.60
CA GLY A 53 -3.34 -11.40 -8.50
C GLY A 53 -3.15 -11.94 -7.08
N CYS A 54 -3.39 -11.15 -6.05
CA CYS A 54 -3.48 -11.64 -4.68
C CYS A 54 -4.75 -12.47 -4.49
N ARG A 55 -4.64 -13.55 -3.74
CA ARG A 55 -5.79 -14.36 -3.29
C ARG A 55 -6.17 -13.91 -1.89
N ILE A 56 -7.37 -13.39 -1.73
CA ILE A 56 -7.83 -12.80 -0.48
C ILE A 56 -9.15 -13.47 -0.07
N TYR A 57 -9.18 -14.07 1.12
CA TYR A 57 -10.34 -14.79 1.61
C TYR A 57 -10.71 -14.34 3.03
N PRO A 58 -11.94 -13.83 3.24
CA PRO A 58 -12.47 -13.65 4.59
C PRO A 58 -12.54 -15.01 5.31
N TYR A 59 -11.98 -15.09 6.51
CA TYR A 59 -11.90 -16.34 7.27
C TYR A 59 -12.86 -16.38 8.47
N GLY A 60 -13.79 -15.41 8.53
CA GLY A 60 -14.69 -15.25 9.67
C GLY A 60 -14.00 -14.70 10.93
N GLY A 61 -14.80 -14.21 11.89
CA GLY A 61 -14.27 -13.74 13.18
C GLY A 61 -13.22 -12.62 13.08
N GLY A 62 -13.35 -11.70 12.12
CA GLY A 62 -12.39 -10.61 11.92
C GLY A 62 -11.01 -11.07 11.45
N LYS A 63 -10.97 -12.16 10.68
CA LYS A 63 -9.73 -12.69 10.07
C LYS A 63 -9.79 -12.58 8.56
N LEU A 64 -8.63 -12.30 7.96
CA LEU A 64 -8.44 -12.22 6.52
C LEU A 64 -7.20 -13.03 6.14
N TYR A 65 -7.36 -14.06 5.32
CA TYR A 65 -6.25 -14.79 4.73
C TYR A 65 -5.85 -14.14 3.41
N VAL A 66 -4.55 -13.97 3.21
CA VAL A 66 -3.97 -13.39 1.99
C VAL A 66 -2.80 -14.24 1.52
N ASN A 67 -2.77 -14.53 0.24
CA ASN A 67 -1.68 -15.24 -0.43
C ASN A 67 -1.33 -14.56 -1.75
N CYS A 68 -0.07 -14.19 -1.93
CA CYS A 68 0.45 -13.53 -3.12
C CYS A 68 1.59 -14.39 -3.74
N PRO A 69 1.27 -15.52 -4.37
CA PRO A 69 2.25 -16.58 -4.67
C PRO A 69 3.21 -16.26 -5.83
N ARG A 70 3.04 -15.14 -6.50
CA ARG A 70 3.83 -14.75 -7.69
C ARG A 70 3.96 -13.23 -7.80
N ARG A 71 4.79 -12.77 -8.73
CA ARG A 71 4.84 -11.38 -9.14
C ARG A 71 3.45 -10.89 -9.53
N LEU A 72 3.02 -9.77 -8.97
CA LEU A 72 1.70 -9.21 -9.22
C LEU A 72 1.67 -8.44 -10.55
N ASN A 73 0.50 -8.33 -11.15
CA ASN A 73 0.27 -7.46 -12.29
C ASN A 73 -0.05 -6.04 -11.80
N ALA A 74 0.48 -5.04 -12.48
CA ALA A 74 0.14 -3.65 -12.19
C ALA A 74 -1.33 -3.37 -12.55
N PRO A 75 -2.12 -2.70 -11.68
CA PRO A 75 -3.46 -2.26 -12.03
C PRO A 75 -3.36 -1.05 -12.98
N PRO A 76 -4.33 -0.84 -13.89
CA PRO A 76 -4.20 0.21 -14.92
C PRO A 76 -4.20 1.62 -14.33
N THR A 77 -5.09 1.90 -13.38
CA THR A 77 -5.19 3.24 -12.75
C THR A 77 -5.72 3.12 -11.33
N ILE A 78 -5.05 3.78 -10.42
CA ILE A 78 -5.48 3.98 -9.04
C ILE A 78 -5.73 5.46 -8.81
N ARG A 79 -6.95 5.81 -8.38
CA ARG A 79 -7.34 7.17 -8.02
C ARG A 79 -7.68 7.21 -6.54
N THR A 80 -7.00 8.09 -5.79
CA THR A 80 -7.36 8.30 -4.38
C THR A 80 -8.71 9.00 -4.27
N MET A 81 -9.50 8.57 -3.30
CA MET A 81 -10.85 9.12 -3.07
C MET A 81 -11.18 9.08 -1.57
N PRO A 82 -12.07 9.97 -1.09
CA PRO A 82 -12.61 9.84 0.26
C PRO A 82 -13.24 8.47 0.49
N TYR A 83 -13.28 8.05 1.76
CA TYR A 83 -13.95 6.80 2.15
C TYR A 83 -15.38 6.74 1.59
N PRO A 84 -15.82 5.57 1.04
CA PRO A 84 -15.17 4.27 1.00
C PRO A 84 -14.25 4.03 -0.22
N GLY A 85 -13.82 5.05 -0.95
CA GLY A 85 -12.91 4.91 -2.08
C GLY A 85 -11.48 4.56 -1.67
N PHE A 86 -10.56 4.54 -2.65
CA PHE A 86 -9.16 4.20 -2.42
C PHE A 86 -8.47 5.24 -1.52
N PRO A 87 -8.01 4.87 -0.31
CA PRO A 87 -7.49 5.83 0.65
C PRO A 87 -6.11 6.35 0.26
N THR A 88 -5.92 7.67 0.36
CA THR A 88 -4.62 8.31 0.12
C THR A 88 -3.51 7.79 1.05
N ASP A 89 -3.87 7.31 2.26
CA ASP A 89 -2.93 6.73 3.21
C ASP A 89 -2.36 5.37 2.80
N ILE A 90 -2.97 4.69 1.83
CA ILE A 90 -2.48 3.44 1.24
C ILE A 90 -1.73 3.69 -0.08
N GLN A 91 -1.88 4.88 -0.66
CA GLN A 91 -1.34 5.21 -1.98
C GLN A 91 0.18 4.97 -2.07
N ALA A 92 0.97 5.43 -1.09
CA ALA A 92 2.42 5.25 -1.09
C ALA A 92 2.83 3.77 -1.04
N LEU A 93 2.13 2.95 -0.24
CA LEU A 93 2.34 1.51 -0.14
C LEU A 93 2.05 0.80 -1.46
N PHE A 94 0.94 1.16 -2.14
CA PHE A 94 0.64 0.59 -3.46
C PHE A 94 1.62 1.07 -4.54
N THR A 95 2.15 2.29 -4.43
CA THR A 95 3.23 2.75 -5.31
C THR A 95 4.47 1.86 -5.16
N ALA A 96 4.84 1.50 -3.92
CA ALA A 96 5.92 0.55 -3.65
C ALA A 96 5.61 -0.84 -4.26
N VAL A 97 4.42 -1.39 -4.04
CA VAL A 97 4.02 -2.69 -4.61
C VAL A 97 4.07 -2.66 -6.15
N CYS A 98 3.54 -1.60 -6.77
CA CYS A 98 3.54 -1.44 -8.22
C CYS A 98 4.95 -1.26 -8.80
N SER A 99 5.92 -0.78 -8.00
CA SER A 99 7.32 -0.68 -8.44
C SER A 99 7.96 -2.02 -8.77
N ALA A 100 7.47 -3.11 -8.16
CA ALA A 100 7.93 -4.47 -8.42
C ALA A 100 6.92 -5.33 -9.19
N ALA A 101 5.75 -4.79 -9.55
CA ALA A 101 4.72 -5.49 -10.30
C ALA A 101 5.09 -5.63 -11.78
N GLU A 102 4.38 -6.46 -12.52
CA GLU A 102 4.51 -6.57 -13.97
C GLU A 102 3.57 -5.56 -14.66
N GLY A 103 4.12 -4.72 -15.54
CA GLY A 103 3.35 -3.71 -16.28
C GLY A 103 3.50 -2.31 -15.72
N THR A 104 2.52 -1.45 -16.02
CA THR A 104 2.54 -0.02 -15.67
C THR A 104 1.26 0.36 -14.94
N ALA A 105 1.39 1.00 -13.78
CA ALA A 105 0.29 1.58 -13.02
C ALA A 105 0.30 3.11 -13.11
N VAL A 106 -0.87 3.72 -13.13
CA VAL A 106 -1.04 5.17 -13.06
C VAL A 106 -1.72 5.52 -11.74
N PHE A 107 -1.10 6.37 -10.96
CA PHE A 107 -1.68 6.92 -9.73
C PHE A 107 -2.14 8.35 -9.95
N VAL A 108 -3.36 8.64 -9.53
CA VAL A 108 -3.95 9.99 -9.56
C VAL A 108 -4.32 10.37 -8.13
N GLU A 109 -3.55 11.28 -7.54
CA GLU A 109 -3.81 11.79 -6.20
C GLU A 109 -4.83 12.92 -6.27
N THR A 110 -5.97 12.76 -5.60
CA THR A 110 -7.05 13.77 -5.64
C THR A 110 -7.29 14.47 -4.31
N ILE A 111 -6.69 13.96 -3.23
CA ILE A 111 -6.92 14.47 -1.87
C ILE A 111 -5.86 15.52 -1.51
N PHE A 112 -4.57 15.22 -1.73
CA PHE A 112 -3.47 16.09 -1.36
C PHE A 112 -2.68 16.59 -2.58
N GLU A 113 -2.08 17.77 -2.45
CA GLU A 113 -1.32 18.40 -3.54
C GLU A 113 0.11 17.88 -3.66
N ASN A 114 0.71 17.48 -2.56
CA ASN A 114 2.12 17.07 -2.52
C ASN A 114 2.30 15.75 -1.77
N ARG A 115 1.77 14.65 -2.37
CA ARG A 115 1.74 13.31 -1.74
C ARG A 115 2.85 12.39 -2.23
N TYR A 116 3.67 12.79 -3.21
CA TYR A 116 4.68 11.95 -3.86
C TYR A 116 6.11 12.16 -3.32
N ARG A 117 6.26 12.65 -2.09
CA ARG A 117 7.57 12.93 -1.46
C ARG A 117 8.45 11.68 -1.29
N HIS A 118 7.86 10.51 -1.19
CA HIS A 118 8.56 9.22 -1.06
C HIS A 118 9.13 8.70 -2.39
N ILE A 119 8.67 9.21 -3.53
CA ILE A 119 9.06 8.69 -4.85
C ILE A 119 10.57 8.82 -5.14
N PRO A 120 11.25 9.92 -4.84
CA PRO A 120 12.71 10.00 -5.03
C PRO A 120 13.46 8.88 -4.30
N GLU A 121 13.00 8.50 -3.13
CA GLU A 121 13.61 7.42 -2.35
C GLU A 121 13.29 6.03 -2.95
N LEU A 122 12.08 5.80 -3.49
CA LEU A 122 11.78 4.59 -4.25
C LEU A 122 12.63 4.47 -5.52
N ILE A 123 12.92 5.59 -6.20
CA ILE A 123 13.82 5.63 -7.36
C ILE A 123 15.24 5.24 -6.95
N ARG A 124 15.70 5.59 -5.74
CA ARG A 124 17.00 5.13 -5.21
C ARG A 124 17.07 3.62 -5.01
N LEU A 125 15.93 2.96 -4.73
CA LEU A 125 15.81 1.49 -4.73
C LEU A 125 15.77 0.90 -6.15
N GLY A 126 15.84 1.72 -7.19
CA GLY A 126 15.78 1.28 -8.58
C GLY A 126 14.39 1.30 -9.21
N ALA A 127 13.38 1.86 -8.54
CA ALA A 127 12.05 1.98 -9.11
C ALA A 127 12.01 2.93 -10.31
N SER A 128 11.21 2.60 -11.33
CA SER A 128 10.97 3.43 -12.51
C SER A 128 9.67 4.20 -12.37
N ILE A 129 9.76 5.44 -11.92
CA ILE A 129 8.58 6.28 -11.61
C ILE A 129 8.76 7.67 -12.21
N LYS A 130 7.71 8.17 -12.87
CA LYS A 130 7.62 9.56 -13.34
C LYS A 130 6.44 10.24 -12.64
N VAL A 131 6.65 11.48 -12.19
CA VAL A 131 5.62 12.29 -11.53
C VAL A 131 5.41 13.57 -12.29
N GLU A 132 4.15 13.90 -12.55
CA GLU A 132 3.73 15.17 -13.11
C GLU A 132 2.50 15.68 -12.34
N GLY A 133 2.68 16.74 -11.57
CA GLY A 133 1.65 17.28 -10.70
C GLY A 133 1.08 16.25 -9.74
N ARG A 134 -0.18 15.89 -9.93
CA ARG A 134 -0.91 14.92 -9.10
C ARG A 134 -0.96 13.52 -9.72
N VAL A 135 -0.17 13.26 -10.76
CA VAL A 135 -0.12 11.98 -11.45
C VAL A 135 1.27 11.36 -11.29
N ALA A 136 1.31 10.10 -10.93
CA ALA A 136 2.53 9.29 -10.96
C ALA A 136 2.32 8.10 -11.88
N VAL A 137 3.27 7.86 -12.79
CA VAL A 137 3.33 6.69 -13.66
C VAL A 137 4.43 5.78 -13.14
N VAL A 138 4.06 4.58 -12.73
CA VAL A 138 4.96 3.59 -12.13
C VAL A 138 5.09 2.44 -13.11
N GLN A 139 6.27 2.28 -13.67
CA GLN A 139 6.62 1.11 -14.47
C GLN A 139 7.32 0.11 -13.57
N GLY A 140 6.73 -1.05 -13.39
CA GLY A 140 7.30 -2.08 -12.53
C GLY A 140 8.61 -2.64 -13.08
N VAL A 141 9.59 -2.75 -12.20
CA VAL A 141 10.90 -3.35 -12.49
C VAL A 141 10.94 -4.80 -12.02
N GLU A 142 11.84 -5.59 -12.57
CA GLU A 142 11.98 -7.00 -12.18
C GLU A 142 12.56 -7.15 -10.78
N GLN A 143 13.51 -6.29 -10.42
CA GLN A 143 14.21 -6.32 -9.14
C GLN A 143 14.49 -4.91 -8.64
N LEU A 144 14.23 -4.69 -7.36
CA LEU A 144 14.68 -3.52 -6.60
C LEU A 144 16.01 -3.83 -5.93
N SER A 145 16.84 -2.81 -5.69
CA SER A 145 18.16 -2.94 -5.05
C SER A 145 18.22 -2.17 -3.75
N GLY A 146 18.91 -2.72 -2.76
CA GLY A 146 19.09 -2.08 -1.46
C GLY A 146 19.80 -0.73 -1.57
N ALA A 147 19.38 0.23 -0.75
CA ALA A 147 19.91 1.59 -0.73
C ALA A 147 19.81 2.24 0.66
N LYS A 148 20.57 3.32 0.85
CA LYS A 148 20.35 4.22 1.98
C LYS A 148 19.25 5.21 1.64
N LEU A 149 18.23 5.26 2.48
CA LEU A 149 16.98 5.98 2.26
C LEU A 149 16.66 6.90 3.42
N CYS A 150 15.85 7.92 3.17
CA CYS A 150 15.37 8.84 4.19
C CYS A 150 13.83 8.80 4.28
N ALA A 151 13.31 8.41 5.44
CA ALA A 151 11.87 8.43 5.72
C ALA A 151 11.43 9.83 6.13
N GLY A 152 11.16 10.70 5.17
CA GLY A 152 10.76 12.09 5.40
C GLY A 152 9.31 12.28 5.86
N GLU A 153 8.47 11.25 5.77
CA GLU A 153 7.07 11.24 6.21
C GLU A 153 6.59 9.83 6.60
N LEU A 154 5.54 9.76 7.41
CA LEU A 154 5.04 8.51 7.98
C LEU A 154 4.65 7.47 6.92
N ARG A 155 3.81 7.84 5.94
CA ARG A 155 3.28 6.90 4.93
C ARG A 155 4.35 6.52 3.90
N GLY A 156 5.18 7.47 3.51
CA GLY A 156 6.34 7.23 2.66
C GLY A 156 7.34 6.32 3.35
N GLY A 157 7.65 6.55 4.63
CA GLY A 157 8.51 5.66 5.40
C GLY A 157 8.03 4.21 5.42
N ALA A 158 6.74 3.99 5.67
CA ALA A 158 6.14 2.65 5.60
C ALA A 158 6.26 2.03 4.20
N ALA A 159 6.09 2.82 3.14
CA ALA A 159 6.25 2.37 1.76
C ALA A 159 7.70 1.98 1.45
N LEU A 160 8.68 2.75 1.95
CA LEU A 160 10.11 2.44 1.77
C LEU A 160 10.50 1.15 2.48
N VAL A 161 10.04 0.94 3.72
CA VAL A 161 10.24 -0.33 4.43
C VAL A 161 9.62 -1.48 3.65
N THR A 162 8.39 -1.32 3.16
CA THR A 162 7.70 -2.34 2.37
C THR A 162 8.48 -2.67 1.08
N ALA A 163 8.99 -1.67 0.36
CA ALA A 163 9.82 -1.88 -0.83
C ALA A 163 11.14 -2.56 -0.51
N ALA A 164 11.80 -2.18 0.58
CA ALA A 164 13.05 -2.74 1.04
C ALA A 164 12.96 -4.24 1.39
N LEU A 165 11.79 -4.73 1.81
CA LEU A 165 11.58 -6.17 2.08
C LEU A 165 11.78 -7.06 0.84
N ALA A 166 11.61 -6.51 -0.37
CA ALA A 166 11.78 -7.23 -1.63
C ALA A 166 13.02 -6.79 -2.42
N ALA A 167 13.77 -5.81 -1.92
CA ALA A 167 14.99 -5.34 -2.56
C ALA A 167 16.15 -6.31 -2.32
N GLU A 168 16.98 -6.51 -3.32
CA GLU A 168 18.20 -7.29 -3.20
C GLU A 168 19.30 -6.48 -2.51
N GLY A 169 19.99 -7.08 -1.56
CA GLY A 169 21.05 -6.44 -0.78
C GLY A 169 20.52 -5.81 0.51
N THR A 170 21.23 -4.81 1.01
CA THR A 170 20.93 -4.16 2.30
C THR A 170 20.32 -2.78 2.09
N SER A 171 19.22 -2.51 2.77
CA SER A 171 18.62 -1.16 2.86
C SER A 171 18.80 -0.61 4.27
N GLU A 172 19.09 0.68 4.36
CA GLU A 172 19.15 1.46 5.61
C GLU A 172 18.15 2.60 5.50
N ILE A 173 17.20 2.71 6.45
CA ILE A 173 16.10 3.69 6.43
C ILE A 173 16.10 4.50 7.71
#